data_3cdce5a9d7923eaf34970f13534eb740
#
_entry.id   3cdce5a9d7923eaf34970f13534eb740
#
_cell.length_a   1.000
_cell.length_b   1.000
_cell.length_c   1.000
_cell.angle_alpha   90.00
_cell.angle_beta   90.00
_cell.angle_gamma   90.00
#
_symmetry.space_group_name_H-M   'P 1'
#
loop_
_entity.id
_entity.type
_entity.pdbx_description
1 polymer ?
#
loop_
_entity_poly.entity_id
_entity_poly.type
_entity_poly.pdbx_seq_one_letter_code
_entity_poly.pdbx_strand_id
1 'polypeptide(L)'
;MKPTLTLGALACAAMLACAPAGALEAKPAAAKAAASANANADARRFNKLADEYYDALARFDPVSAGESGDSRFNDQIGMSIAPKNRAAQFALYKGYVKRLHAIHRDALAPRDQTSYDILDYELATALRFEPFPEHLLPISQMDSLPVMLANYAGGEGAQPLSTVKDYRAYLSRLNQLGPWIDQAIANMRDGVKRGVVQPKAIMLSALPQFKQLVAAKPEDSIYYTPAKKLPASFSDADKKKLAAGYRATIEHKLNPALARLAAFLENEYIPACRTSTGWSALPQGMDWYLVRVASQTTTDLQPEQIHQIGLKEVARIQGEYARIGPQMGYTGPAAGLPTWVLEQPKYKPFKTEQEVLDVYRKLNAQLKTKLPALFTLRPKTPLDLRLEPELSRATASDHYTPPAVDGTRPGVFWSVVNDPTQYGSTGMVTLFLHEGQPGHHFHIALMQELDLPNFRKFGGNNAFTEGWALYAETLGKEMGLFDKPEDYFGHLNDEMLRAVRLVVDTGMHAKGWTREQSIQYMRETLGYPESIARSETERYMAWPGQALGYKIGSLKIQELRHRAEAALGSKFSLPKFHEIVLGEGTLPLALLEKKVDRWIAESK
;
A
#
# COMPACT_ATOMS: atom_id res chain seq x y z
N MET A 1 -26.63 40.42 -68.69
CA MET A 1 -26.14 41.01 -69.97
C MET A 1 -24.71 40.54 -70.14
N LYS A 2 -24.48 39.70 -71.08
CA LYS A 2 -23.17 39.51 -71.79
C LYS A 2 -22.92 40.68 -72.71
N PRO A 3 -21.71 41.03 -73.10
CA PRO A 3 -20.89 40.23 -74.04
C PRO A 3 -19.37 40.26 -73.74
N THR A 4 -18.63 39.24 -74.09
CA THR A 4 -17.92 38.78 -75.32
C THR A 4 -16.50 39.37 -75.52
N LEU A 5 -15.55 38.40 -75.53
CA LEU A 5 -14.48 38.10 -76.48
C LEU A 5 -13.45 39.20 -76.86
N THR A 6 -12.12 38.89 -76.75
CA THR A 6 -11.36 38.54 -77.95
C THR A 6 -9.99 37.92 -77.64
N LEU A 7 -9.60 36.97 -78.50
CA LEU A 7 -8.31 36.27 -78.65
C LEU A 7 -7.16 37.22 -79.02
N GLY A 8 -5.95 36.83 -78.63
CA GLY A 8 -4.71 37.31 -79.25
C GLY A 8 -3.59 36.28 -78.93
N ALA A 9 -3.34 35.40 -79.91
CA ALA A 9 -2.16 34.53 -79.97
C ALA A 9 -0.96 35.32 -80.53
N LEU A 10 0.23 35.07 -79.98
CA LEU A 10 1.47 34.98 -80.77
C LEU A 10 2.59 34.26 -80.01
N ALA A 11 3.36 33.55 -80.76
CA ALA A 11 4.25 32.42 -80.48
C ALA A 11 5.67 32.82 -80.03
N CYS A 12 6.38 31.76 -79.59
CA CYS A 12 7.83 31.47 -79.66
C CYS A 12 8.77 32.17 -78.70
N ALA A 13 9.36 31.40 -77.74
CA ALA A 13 10.75 30.94 -77.91
C ALA A 13 11.12 29.98 -76.80
N ALA A 14 11.59 28.81 -77.16
CA ALA A 14 12.20 27.83 -76.24
C ALA A 14 13.56 28.28 -75.75
N MET A 15 13.78 28.30 -74.39
CA MET A 15 15.14 28.21 -73.86
C MET A 15 15.09 27.08 -72.77
N LEU A 16 15.76 26.00 -73.11
CA LEU A 16 16.16 25.01 -72.13
C LEU A 16 17.11 25.62 -71.10
N ALA A 17 16.69 25.72 -69.88
CA ALA A 17 17.60 25.91 -68.77
C ALA A 17 17.52 24.59 -67.89
N CYS A 18 18.58 23.82 -67.91
CA CYS A 18 18.84 22.71 -66.97
C CYS A 18 18.82 23.27 -65.54
N ALA A 19 17.82 22.90 -64.74
CA ALA A 19 17.85 23.05 -63.29
C ALA A 19 18.41 21.75 -62.70
N PRO A 20 19.32 21.82 -61.73
CA PRO A 20 19.88 20.61 -61.13
C PRO A 20 18.82 19.87 -60.28
N ALA A 21 18.55 18.62 -60.62
CA ALA A 21 17.83 17.67 -59.80
C ALA A 21 18.71 17.33 -58.58
N GLY A 22 18.48 17.95 -57.42
CA GLY A 22 19.32 17.69 -56.25
C GLY A 22 18.86 18.29 -54.93
N ALA A 23 17.56 18.69 -54.79
CA ALA A 23 17.13 19.37 -53.54
C ALA A 23 15.82 18.86 -52.91
N LEU A 24 15.33 17.67 -53.24
CA LEU A 24 14.02 17.18 -52.73
C LEU A 24 14.05 15.91 -51.86
N GLU A 25 15.21 15.28 -51.66
CA GLU A 25 15.27 14.07 -50.80
C GLU A 25 15.89 14.27 -49.41
N ALA A 26 16.41 15.44 -49.09
CA ALA A 26 17.06 15.68 -47.79
C ALA A 26 16.10 16.04 -46.64
N LYS A 27 14.87 16.48 -46.92
CA LYS A 27 13.91 16.88 -45.87
C LYS A 27 13.37 15.76 -45.00
N PRO A 28 13.02 14.55 -45.49
CA PRO A 28 12.49 13.48 -44.65
C PRO A 28 13.54 12.85 -43.69
N ALA A 29 14.79 12.71 -44.15
CA ALA A 29 15.86 12.14 -43.33
C ALA A 29 16.30 13.07 -42.19
N ALA A 30 16.42 14.36 -42.48
CA ALA A 30 16.75 15.40 -41.49
C ALA A 30 15.63 15.57 -40.45
N ALA A 31 14.35 15.54 -40.88
CA ALA A 31 13.21 15.59 -39.97
C ALA A 31 13.13 14.34 -39.07
N LYS A 32 13.40 13.15 -39.64
CA LYS A 32 13.44 11.89 -38.89
C LYS A 32 14.61 11.83 -37.90
N ALA A 33 15.77 12.35 -38.28
CA ALA A 33 16.94 12.45 -37.39
C ALA A 33 16.69 13.47 -36.25
N ALA A 34 16.07 14.62 -36.54
CA ALA A 34 15.69 15.61 -35.54
C ALA A 34 14.62 15.06 -34.57
N ALA A 35 13.60 14.34 -35.07
CA ALA A 35 12.59 13.70 -34.25
C ALA A 35 13.21 12.62 -33.33
N SER A 36 14.14 11.80 -33.85
CA SER A 36 14.87 10.80 -33.04
C SER A 36 15.78 11.46 -32.00
N ALA A 37 16.45 12.57 -32.33
CA ALA A 37 17.28 13.31 -31.37
C ALA A 37 16.44 13.95 -30.26
N ASN A 38 15.26 14.49 -30.58
CA ASN A 38 14.30 15.03 -29.60
C ASN A 38 13.72 13.93 -28.71
N ALA A 39 13.33 12.78 -29.26
CA ALA A 39 12.86 11.64 -28.49
C ALA A 39 13.91 11.15 -27.47
N ASN A 40 15.18 11.05 -27.88
CA ASN A 40 16.29 10.72 -26.98
C ASN A 40 16.55 11.81 -25.92
N ALA A 41 16.29 13.09 -26.23
CA ALA A 41 16.41 14.18 -25.28
C ALA A 41 15.27 14.12 -24.24
N ASP A 42 14.04 13.89 -24.69
CA ASP A 42 12.86 13.79 -23.80
C ASP A 42 12.94 12.54 -22.89
N ALA A 43 13.40 11.40 -23.40
CA ALA A 43 13.65 10.22 -22.58
C ALA A 43 14.68 10.48 -21.46
N ARG A 44 15.81 11.14 -21.79
CA ARG A 44 16.81 11.53 -20.77
C ARG A 44 16.25 12.52 -19.75
N ARG A 45 15.43 13.50 -20.20
CA ARG A 45 14.77 14.47 -19.30
C ARG A 45 13.81 13.78 -18.37
N PHE A 46 13.01 12.84 -18.89
CA PHE A 46 12.05 12.06 -18.08
C PHE A 46 12.74 11.21 -17.02
N ASN A 47 13.75 10.42 -17.39
CA ASN A 47 14.47 9.56 -16.46
C ASN A 47 15.12 10.37 -15.34
N LYS A 48 15.79 11.48 -15.70
CA LYS A 48 16.37 12.40 -14.71
C LYS A 48 15.30 13.01 -13.79
N LEU A 49 14.15 13.41 -14.34
CA LEU A 49 13.04 13.96 -13.55
C LEU A 49 12.48 12.93 -12.58
N ALA A 50 12.30 11.69 -13.02
CA ALA A 50 11.77 10.59 -12.21
C ALA A 50 12.70 10.25 -11.03
N ASP A 51 14.02 10.20 -11.26
CA ASP A 51 15.01 9.95 -10.21
C ASP A 51 15.06 11.10 -9.19
N GLU A 52 15.09 12.35 -9.67
CA GLU A 52 15.08 13.54 -8.81
C GLU A 52 13.79 13.65 -7.99
N TYR A 53 12.65 13.27 -8.57
CA TYR A 53 11.35 13.26 -7.88
C TYR A 53 11.37 12.28 -6.71
N TYR A 54 11.76 11.04 -6.98
CA TYR A 54 11.83 10.03 -5.95
C TYR A 54 12.78 10.41 -4.81
N ASP A 55 13.98 10.87 -5.14
CA ASP A 55 14.97 11.30 -4.14
C ASP A 55 14.49 12.49 -3.30
N ALA A 56 13.77 13.43 -3.92
CA ALA A 56 13.19 14.55 -3.20
C ALA A 56 12.06 14.09 -2.27
N LEU A 57 11.18 13.19 -2.72
CA LEU A 57 10.07 12.66 -1.93
C LEU A 57 10.56 11.83 -0.75
N ALA A 58 11.53 10.94 -0.96
CA ALA A 58 12.13 10.12 0.08
C ALA A 58 12.80 10.93 1.21
N ARG A 59 13.23 12.17 0.93
CA ARG A 59 13.75 13.08 1.97
C ARG A 59 12.65 13.72 2.81
N PHE A 60 11.44 13.86 2.29
CA PHE A 60 10.29 14.32 3.09
C PHE A 60 9.77 13.22 4.01
N ASP A 61 9.78 11.97 3.55
CA ASP A 61 9.34 10.81 4.30
C ASP A 61 10.36 9.65 4.24
N PRO A 62 11.48 9.78 4.97
CA PRO A 62 12.54 8.77 5.00
C PRO A 62 12.11 7.44 5.63
N VAL A 63 11.09 7.47 6.48
CA VAL A 63 10.59 6.28 7.15
C VAL A 63 9.83 5.41 6.17
N SER A 64 8.87 5.98 5.44
CA SER A 64 8.12 5.27 4.39
C SER A 64 9.04 4.78 3.26
N ALA A 65 10.09 5.53 2.90
CA ALA A 65 11.10 5.05 1.95
C ALA A 65 11.79 3.77 2.45
N GLY A 66 12.18 3.74 3.75
CA GLY A 66 12.76 2.55 4.38
C GLY A 66 11.81 1.36 4.40
N GLU A 67 10.53 1.58 4.74
CA GLU A 67 9.49 0.52 4.73
C GLU A 67 9.32 -0.08 3.32
N SER A 68 9.41 0.74 2.28
CA SER A 68 9.35 0.30 0.89
C SER A 68 10.63 -0.39 0.40
N GLY A 69 11.70 -0.47 1.23
CA GLY A 69 12.95 -1.16 0.92
C GLY A 69 14.13 -0.24 0.54
N ASP A 70 13.97 1.10 0.55
CA ASP A 70 15.06 2.05 0.33
C ASP A 70 15.79 2.38 1.64
N SER A 71 16.91 1.72 1.89
CA SER A 71 17.68 1.86 3.13
C SER A 71 18.54 3.13 3.23
N ARG A 72 18.58 3.97 2.19
CA ARG A 72 19.49 5.13 2.11
C ARG A 72 19.26 6.19 3.20
N PHE A 73 18.07 6.27 3.73
CA PHE A 73 17.64 7.29 4.69
C PHE A 73 17.30 6.74 6.09
N ASN A 74 17.83 5.56 6.44
CA ASN A 74 17.52 4.88 7.69
C ASN A 74 18.01 5.59 8.97
N ASP A 75 18.71 6.71 8.85
CA ASP A 75 19.15 7.60 9.93
C ASP A 75 18.27 8.85 10.14
N GLN A 76 17.19 8.98 9.36
CA GLN A 76 16.29 10.14 9.34
C GLN A 76 14.83 9.73 9.58
N ILE A 77 14.01 10.63 10.14
CA ILE A 77 12.56 10.45 10.29
C ILE A 77 11.75 11.46 9.46
N GLY A 78 12.38 12.51 8.96
CA GLY A 78 11.68 13.61 8.31
C GLY A 78 10.89 14.50 9.30
N MET A 79 10.28 15.53 8.76
CA MET A 79 9.41 16.45 9.51
C MET A 79 8.24 16.90 8.59
N SER A 80 7.64 15.96 7.87
CA SER A 80 6.56 16.21 6.91
C SER A 80 5.33 16.88 7.56
N ILE A 81 5.11 16.63 8.86
CA ILE A 81 4.02 17.22 9.64
C ILE A 81 4.20 18.72 9.94
N ALA A 82 5.41 19.28 9.81
CA ALA A 82 5.61 20.71 10.04
C ALA A 82 4.96 21.53 8.91
N PRO A 83 4.19 22.60 9.22
CA PRO A 83 3.48 23.38 8.20
C PRO A 83 4.39 23.92 7.08
N LYS A 84 5.62 24.36 7.44
CA LYS A 84 6.61 24.83 6.46
C LYS A 84 7.03 23.71 5.49
N ASN A 85 7.28 22.52 6.01
CA ASN A 85 7.72 21.38 5.18
C ASN A 85 6.57 20.86 4.31
N ARG A 86 5.35 20.84 4.86
CA ARG A 86 4.16 20.54 4.09
C ARG A 86 3.98 21.51 2.91
N ALA A 87 4.08 22.82 3.15
CA ALA A 87 4.01 23.83 2.07
C ALA A 87 5.11 23.60 1.01
N ALA A 88 6.33 23.29 1.44
CA ALA A 88 7.44 22.97 0.55
C ALA A 88 7.17 21.70 -0.29
N GLN A 89 6.54 20.69 0.30
CA GLN A 89 6.15 19.46 -0.40
C GLN A 89 5.12 19.73 -1.52
N PHE A 90 4.08 20.52 -1.26
CA PHE A 90 3.12 20.89 -2.31
C PHE A 90 3.73 21.79 -3.38
N ALA A 91 4.63 22.69 -3.02
CA ALA A 91 5.39 23.48 -4.00
C ALA A 91 6.27 22.58 -4.89
N LEU A 92 6.87 21.54 -4.31
CA LEU A 92 7.61 20.50 -5.03
C LEU A 92 6.71 19.79 -6.04
N TYR A 93 5.54 19.29 -5.62
CA TYR A 93 4.60 18.62 -6.53
C TYR A 93 4.22 19.51 -7.72
N LYS A 94 3.86 20.78 -7.47
CA LYS A 94 3.55 21.77 -8.53
C LYS A 94 4.73 21.98 -9.48
N GLY A 95 5.95 22.02 -8.94
CA GLY A 95 7.18 22.14 -9.72
C GLY A 95 7.41 20.93 -10.63
N TYR A 96 7.16 19.72 -10.12
CA TYR A 96 7.29 18.49 -10.92
C TYR A 96 6.21 18.34 -11.97
N VAL A 97 4.95 18.71 -11.69
CA VAL A 97 3.89 18.77 -12.72
C VAL A 97 4.33 19.65 -13.89
N LYS A 98 4.81 20.88 -13.61
CA LYS A 98 5.27 21.80 -14.67
C LYS A 98 6.43 21.21 -15.48
N ARG A 99 7.39 20.55 -14.83
CA ARG A 99 8.54 19.93 -15.49
C ARG A 99 8.13 18.70 -16.32
N LEU A 100 7.21 17.89 -15.79
CA LEU A 100 6.68 16.69 -16.47
C LEU A 100 5.95 17.08 -17.74
N HIS A 101 5.04 18.06 -17.66
CA HIS A 101 4.27 18.54 -18.82
C HIS A 101 5.11 19.28 -19.88
N ALA A 102 6.36 19.62 -19.59
CA ALA A 102 7.32 20.12 -20.57
C ALA A 102 8.02 19.02 -21.38
N ILE A 103 7.73 17.75 -21.11
CA ILE A 103 8.26 16.57 -21.83
C ILE A 103 7.18 16.07 -22.80
N HIS A 104 7.56 15.83 -24.06
CA HIS A 104 6.62 15.30 -25.05
C HIS A 104 6.41 13.81 -24.81
N ARG A 105 5.30 13.46 -24.13
CA ARG A 105 4.94 12.09 -23.77
C ARG A 105 5.02 11.13 -24.97
N ASP A 106 4.46 11.50 -26.11
CA ASP A 106 4.39 10.64 -27.30
C ASP A 106 5.75 10.40 -27.98
N ALA A 107 6.78 11.16 -27.61
CA ALA A 107 8.15 10.93 -28.03
C ALA A 107 8.88 9.89 -27.17
N LEU A 108 8.29 9.49 -26.02
CA LEU A 108 8.86 8.51 -25.12
C LEU A 108 8.60 7.08 -25.64
N ALA A 109 9.44 6.13 -25.22
CA ALA A 109 9.18 4.70 -25.42
C ALA A 109 7.91 4.26 -24.65
N PRO A 110 7.16 3.24 -25.09
CA PRO A 110 5.89 2.83 -24.48
C PRO A 110 5.97 2.63 -22.95
N ARG A 111 7.07 2.09 -22.46
CA ARG A 111 7.32 1.88 -21.03
C ARG A 111 7.50 3.20 -20.27
N ASP A 112 8.20 4.16 -20.87
CA ASP A 112 8.39 5.48 -20.28
C ASP A 112 7.09 6.29 -20.34
N GLN A 113 6.25 6.09 -21.37
CA GLN A 113 4.90 6.64 -21.43
C GLN A 113 4.04 6.15 -20.27
N THR A 114 4.09 4.86 -19.95
CA THR A 114 3.39 4.30 -18.79
C THR A 114 3.90 4.94 -17.49
N SER A 115 5.20 5.10 -17.34
CA SER A 115 5.80 5.73 -16.15
C SER A 115 5.46 7.23 -16.06
N TYR A 116 5.39 7.92 -17.20
CA TYR A 116 4.93 9.31 -17.30
C TYR A 116 3.48 9.44 -16.82
N ASP A 117 2.58 8.60 -17.33
CA ASP A 117 1.15 8.63 -17.00
C ASP A 117 0.91 8.35 -15.52
N ILE A 118 1.70 7.44 -14.93
CA ILE A 118 1.61 7.14 -13.49
C ILE A 118 2.12 8.32 -12.65
N LEU A 119 3.25 8.92 -13.03
CA LEU A 119 3.78 10.08 -12.31
C LEU A 119 2.82 11.26 -12.37
N ASP A 120 2.19 11.51 -13.52
CA ASP A 120 1.17 12.55 -13.68
C ASP A 120 -0.05 12.28 -12.77
N TYR A 121 -0.52 11.05 -12.76
CA TYR A 121 -1.62 10.62 -11.88
C TYR A 121 -1.27 10.78 -10.39
N GLU A 122 -0.08 10.37 -9.97
CA GLU A 122 0.37 10.47 -8.57
C GLU A 122 0.49 11.93 -8.13
N LEU A 123 1.09 12.78 -8.96
CA LEU A 123 1.22 14.21 -8.68
C LEU A 123 -0.15 14.91 -8.64
N ALA A 124 -1.04 14.60 -9.58
CA ALA A 124 -2.40 15.14 -9.59
C ALA A 124 -3.17 14.70 -8.34
N THR A 125 -3.07 13.43 -7.95
CA THR A 125 -3.71 12.88 -6.74
C THR A 125 -3.15 13.54 -5.48
N ALA A 126 -1.82 13.66 -5.36
CA ALA A 126 -1.18 14.30 -4.22
C ALA A 126 -1.63 15.76 -4.04
N LEU A 127 -1.76 16.52 -5.13
CA LEU A 127 -2.21 17.92 -5.10
C LEU A 127 -3.65 18.08 -4.63
N ARG A 128 -4.52 17.06 -4.80
CA ARG A 128 -5.89 17.09 -4.27
C ARG A 128 -5.96 17.16 -2.74
N PHE A 129 -4.89 16.75 -2.05
CA PHE A 129 -4.80 16.80 -0.58
C PHE A 129 -4.36 18.17 -0.03
N GLU A 130 -3.90 19.10 -0.88
CA GLU A 130 -3.40 20.40 -0.44
C GLU A 130 -4.38 21.20 0.43
N PRO A 131 -5.71 21.24 0.11
CA PRO A 131 -6.68 21.99 0.92
C PRO A 131 -6.92 21.42 2.32
N PHE A 132 -6.63 20.12 2.53
CA PHE A 132 -7.00 19.41 3.74
C PHE A 132 -5.84 19.35 4.75
N PRO A 133 -6.09 19.68 6.02
CA PRO A 133 -5.04 19.83 7.03
C PRO A 133 -4.67 18.50 7.70
N GLU A 134 -4.24 17.48 6.96
CA GLU A 134 -3.89 16.13 7.48
C GLU A 134 -2.84 16.19 8.59
N HIS A 135 -1.91 17.13 8.51
CA HIS A 135 -0.86 17.32 9.52
C HIS A 135 -1.39 17.67 10.92
N LEU A 136 -2.66 18.03 11.05
CA LEU A 136 -3.32 18.27 12.35
C LEU A 136 -3.77 16.96 13.03
N LEU A 137 -3.72 15.82 12.33
CA LEU A 137 -4.10 14.49 12.81
C LEU A 137 -2.89 13.51 12.78
N PRO A 138 -1.71 13.87 13.33
CA PRO A 138 -0.46 13.13 13.13
C PRO A 138 -0.36 11.84 13.94
N ILE A 139 -1.33 11.53 14.79
CA ILE A 139 -1.32 10.40 15.73
C ILE A 139 -2.69 9.72 15.76
N SER A 140 -2.68 8.39 15.67
CA SER A 140 -3.78 7.49 15.96
C SER A 140 -3.26 6.25 16.70
N GLN A 141 -4.13 5.30 17.04
CA GLN A 141 -3.71 4.00 17.57
C GLN A 141 -3.04 3.09 16.51
N MET A 142 -3.29 3.39 15.24
CA MET A 142 -2.75 2.61 14.10
C MET A 142 -1.50 3.26 13.50
N ASP A 143 -1.40 4.59 13.60
CA ASP A 143 -0.36 5.36 12.94
C ASP A 143 0.28 6.35 13.92
N SER A 144 1.52 6.05 14.28
CA SER A 144 2.28 6.83 15.26
C SER A 144 3.77 6.57 15.11
N LEU A 145 4.51 7.59 14.74
CA LEU A 145 5.96 7.49 14.61
C LEU A 145 6.67 7.00 15.90
N PRO A 146 6.28 7.42 17.13
CA PRO A 146 6.83 6.84 18.34
C PRO A 146 6.65 5.33 18.44
N VAL A 147 5.44 4.82 18.19
CA VAL A 147 5.16 3.38 18.24
C VAL A 147 5.92 2.63 17.14
N MET A 148 5.94 3.14 15.92
CA MET A 148 6.69 2.54 14.81
C MET A 148 8.18 2.39 15.14
N LEU A 149 8.83 3.44 15.68
CA LEU A 149 10.23 3.33 16.10
C LEU A 149 10.44 2.39 17.30
N ALA A 150 9.44 2.22 18.16
CA ALA A 150 9.48 1.21 19.23
C ALA A 150 9.47 -0.22 18.66
N ASN A 151 8.64 -0.47 17.64
CA ASN A 151 8.59 -1.75 16.94
C ASN A 151 9.94 -2.06 16.26
N TYR A 152 10.58 -1.07 15.64
CA TYR A 152 11.94 -1.24 15.10
C TYR A 152 12.95 -1.68 16.17
N ALA A 153 12.87 -1.13 17.37
CA ALA A 153 13.72 -1.56 18.48
C ALA A 153 13.46 -3.02 18.90
N GLY A 154 12.23 -3.48 18.75
CA GLY A 154 11.83 -4.88 18.98
C GLY A 154 12.37 -5.85 17.94
N GLY A 155 12.76 -5.37 16.77
CA GLY A 155 13.23 -6.17 15.62
C GLY A 155 12.17 -6.36 14.55
N GLU A 156 11.03 -5.68 14.64
CA GLU A 156 9.99 -5.62 13.63
C GLU A 156 10.28 -4.49 12.63
N GLY A 157 9.81 -4.65 11.37
CA GLY A 157 9.89 -3.62 10.34
C GLY A 157 11.21 -3.52 9.60
N ALA A 158 11.41 -2.39 8.90
CA ALA A 158 12.45 -2.23 7.90
C ALA A 158 13.80 -1.73 8.43
N GLN A 159 13.89 -1.32 9.70
CA GLN A 159 15.15 -0.81 10.27
C GLN A 159 16.17 -1.92 10.47
N PRO A 160 17.32 -1.94 9.75
CA PRO A 160 18.36 -2.91 10.02
C PRO A 160 19.06 -2.62 11.35
N LEU A 161 19.43 -3.69 12.06
CA LEU A 161 20.18 -3.65 13.33
C LEU A 161 21.27 -4.75 13.32
N SER A 162 22.15 -4.73 12.29
CA SER A 162 23.18 -5.76 12.09
C SER A 162 24.60 -5.22 12.23
N THR A 163 24.83 -3.96 11.87
CA THR A 163 26.15 -3.32 11.88
C THR A 163 26.19 -2.13 12.85
N VAL A 164 27.38 -1.73 13.27
CA VAL A 164 27.56 -0.49 14.09
C VAL A 164 26.93 0.73 13.41
N LYS A 165 26.97 0.78 12.06
CA LYS A 165 26.34 1.84 11.28
C LYS A 165 24.81 1.83 11.45
N ASP A 166 24.18 0.67 11.43
CA ASP A 166 22.73 0.54 11.58
C ASP A 166 22.27 0.99 12.97
N TYR A 167 22.98 0.58 14.02
CA TYR A 167 22.70 1.01 15.39
C TYR A 167 22.85 2.53 15.55
N ARG A 168 23.85 3.14 14.90
CA ARG A 168 24.01 4.61 14.89
C ARG A 168 22.89 5.29 14.10
N ALA A 169 22.46 4.71 12.99
CA ALA A 169 21.35 5.22 12.19
C ALA A 169 20.05 5.20 12.99
N TYR A 170 19.74 4.11 13.65
CA TYR A 170 18.56 4.04 14.51
C TYR A 170 18.65 5.03 15.69
N LEU A 171 19.80 5.14 16.35
CA LEU A 171 20.03 6.15 17.41
C LEU A 171 19.84 7.58 16.88
N SER A 172 20.21 7.87 15.63
CA SER A 172 19.94 9.14 14.97
C SER A 172 18.43 9.42 14.85
N ARG A 173 17.63 8.42 14.45
CA ARG A 173 16.15 8.52 14.42
C ARG A 173 15.59 8.85 15.80
N LEU A 174 16.05 8.15 16.85
CA LEU A 174 15.60 8.42 18.23
C LEU A 174 15.92 9.83 18.68
N ASN A 175 17.07 10.40 18.30
CA ASN A 175 17.42 11.78 18.63
C ASN A 175 16.52 12.83 17.94
N GLN A 176 15.88 12.48 16.82
CA GLN A 176 14.98 13.36 16.07
C GLN A 176 13.52 13.27 16.56
N LEU A 177 13.18 12.22 17.34
CA LEU A 177 11.80 11.95 17.73
C LEU A 177 11.23 12.98 18.71
N GLY A 178 12.05 13.53 19.63
CA GLY A 178 11.60 14.57 20.56
C GLY A 178 11.05 15.82 19.84
N PRO A 179 11.81 16.45 18.94
CA PRO A 179 11.30 17.56 18.11
C PRO A 179 10.06 17.23 17.29
N TRP A 180 9.96 15.99 16.77
CA TRP A 180 8.78 15.54 16.02
C TRP A 180 7.54 15.48 16.94
N ILE A 181 7.70 14.96 18.17
CA ILE A 181 6.62 14.92 19.18
C ILE A 181 6.14 16.33 19.52
N ASP A 182 7.07 17.27 19.74
CA ASP A 182 6.72 18.65 20.06
C ASP A 182 5.96 19.32 18.91
N GLN A 183 6.33 19.03 17.65
CA GLN A 183 5.58 19.51 16.48
C GLN A 183 4.20 18.84 16.37
N ALA A 184 4.08 17.54 16.65
CA ALA A 184 2.81 16.83 16.66
C ALA A 184 1.84 17.43 17.70
N ILE A 185 2.29 17.71 18.92
CA ILE A 185 1.51 18.39 19.96
C ILE A 185 1.04 19.76 19.48
N ALA A 186 1.92 20.55 18.86
CA ALA A 186 1.58 21.87 18.35
C ALA A 186 0.49 21.80 17.27
N ASN A 187 0.62 20.85 16.34
CA ASN A 187 -0.36 20.62 15.28
C ASN A 187 -1.71 20.17 15.84
N MET A 188 -1.71 19.24 16.79
CA MET A 188 -2.95 18.74 17.41
C MET A 188 -3.66 19.85 18.22
N ARG A 189 -2.93 20.75 18.88
CA ARG A 189 -3.51 21.94 19.52
C ARG A 189 -4.14 22.90 18.50
N ASP A 190 -3.51 23.10 17.34
CA ASP A 190 -4.12 23.88 16.25
C ASP A 190 -5.36 23.15 15.71
N GLY A 191 -5.31 21.83 15.59
CA GLY A 191 -6.47 20.98 15.25
C GLY A 191 -7.65 21.20 16.18
N VAL A 192 -7.44 21.22 17.50
CA VAL A 192 -8.49 21.51 18.49
C VAL A 192 -9.13 22.87 18.23
N LYS A 193 -8.32 23.92 17.97
CA LYS A 193 -8.85 25.28 17.67
C LYS A 193 -9.68 25.31 16.39
N ARG A 194 -9.36 24.45 15.41
CA ARG A 194 -10.00 24.42 14.08
C ARG A 194 -11.11 23.36 13.95
N GLY A 195 -11.39 22.59 15.02
CA GLY A 195 -12.36 21.49 14.99
C GLY A 195 -11.89 20.28 14.16
N VAL A 196 -10.57 20.17 13.88
CA VAL A 196 -9.98 19.04 13.17
C VAL A 196 -9.30 18.14 14.20
N VAL A 197 -10.07 17.22 14.76
CA VAL A 197 -9.64 16.32 15.84
C VAL A 197 -10.02 14.88 15.55
N GLN A 198 -9.26 13.95 16.13
CA GLN A 198 -9.54 12.51 16.06
C GLN A 198 -10.84 12.14 16.79
N PRO A 199 -11.48 11.00 16.43
CA PRO A 199 -12.54 10.43 17.26
C PRO A 199 -12.01 10.06 18.65
N LYS A 200 -12.81 10.32 19.68
CA LYS A 200 -12.43 10.03 21.07
C LYS A 200 -12.11 8.54 21.30
N ALA A 201 -12.88 7.64 20.66
CA ALA A 201 -12.67 6.19 20.80
C ALA A 201 -11.25 5.76 20.41
N ILE A 202 -10.75 6.20 19.24
CA ILE A 202 -9.40 5.80 18.80
C ILE A 202 -8.29 6.41 19.64
N MET A 203 -8.49 7.60 20.23
CA MET A 203 -7.50 8.21 21.10
C MET A 203 -7.47 7.58 22.50
N LEU A 204 -8.61 7.06 22.98
CA LEU A 204 -8.65 6.24 24.20
C LEU A 204 -7.92 4.89 24.00
N SER A 205 -7.99 4.31 22.79
CA SER A 205 -7.22 3.10 22.44
C SER A 205 -5.72 3.39 22.23
N ALA A 206 -5.35 4.61 21.81
CA ALA A 206 -3.96 5.02 21.59
C ALA A 206 -3.23 5.37 22.90
N LEU A 207 -3.90 6.02 23.86
CA LEU A 207 -3.27 6.55 25.07
C LEU A 207 -2.46 5.51 25.88
N PRO A 208 -2.93 4.28 26.10
CA PRO A 208 -2.14 3.26 26.79
C PRO A 208 -0.82 2.95 26.10
N GLN A 209 -0.76 2.95 24.77
CA GLN A 209 0.48 2.72 24.00
C GLN A 209 1.52 3.78 24.36
N PHE A 210 1.14 5.06 24.38
CA PHE A 210 2.08 6.15 24.71
C PHE A 210 2.50 6.13 26.18
N LYS A 211 1.62 5.77 27.11
CA LYS A 211 1.97 5.61 28.53
C LYS A 211 3.00 4.49 28.73
N GLN A 212 2.89 3.38 28.00
CA GLN A 212 3.83 2.26 28.06
C GLN A 212 5.22 2.61 27.51
N LEU A 213 5.32 3.57 26.59
CA LEU A 213 6.60 4.00 26.03
C LEU A 213 7.44 4.81 27.01
N VAL A 214 6.84 5.37 28.07
CA VAL A 214 7.55 6.11 29.12
C VAL A 214 8.13 5.13 30.14
N ALA A 215 9.45 4.98 30.16
CA ALA A 215 10.13 4.06 31.06
C ALA A 215 10.67 4.77 32.31
N ALA A 216 10.61 4.11 33.47
CA ALA A 216 11.16 4.64 34.72
C ALA A 216 12.69 4.77 34.69
N LYS A 217 13.36 3.84 33.99
CA LYS A 217 14.81 3.84 33.76
C LYS A 217 15.07 3.65 32.27
N PRO A 218 16.15 4.24 31.72
CA PRO A 218 16.47 4.08 30.29
C PRO A 218 16.57 2.61 29.85
N GLU A 219 17.10 1.75 30.71
CA GLU A 219 17.28 0.33 30.42
C GLU A 219 15.96 -0.45 30.35
N ASP A 220 14.89 0.03 30.95
CA ASP A 220 13.56 -0.57 30.91
C ASP A 220 12.79 -0.13 29.65
N SER A 221 13.28 0.89 28.95
CA SER A 221 12.66 1.37 27.72
C SER A 221 12.79 0.35 26.59
N ILE A 222 11.70 0.18 25.81
CA ILE A 222 11.71 -0.61 24.58
C ILE A 222 12.78 -0.10 23.60
N TYR A 223 13.02 1.21 23.52
CA TYR A 223 14.04 1.83 22.66
C TYR A 223 15.48 1.47 23.06
N TYR A 224 15.69 0.92 24.26
CA TYR A 224 16.99 0.44 24.70
C TYR A 224 17.23 -1.03 24.30
N THR A 225 16.23 -1.75 23.80
CA THR A 225 16.32 -3.16 23.41
C THR A 225 17.49 -3.47 22.48
N PRO A 226 17.79 -2.65 21.43
CA PRO A 226 18.97 -2.86 20.60
C PRO A 226 20.28 -2.83 21.40
N ALA A 227 20.41 -1.94 22.38
CA ALA A 227 21.60 -1.84 23.22
C ALA A 227 21.81 -3.03 24.16
N LYS A 228 20.73 -3.75 24.50
CA LYS A 228 20.80 -5.03 25.27
C LYS A 228 21.29 -6.20 24.41
N LYS A 229 21.11 -6.13 23.09
CA LYS A 229 21.35 -7.24 22.14
C LYS A 229 22.47 -6.88 21.14
N LEU A 230 23.51 -6.14 21.57
CA LEU A 230 24.61 -5.77 20.68
C LEU A 230 25.36 -7.04 20.20
N PRO A 231 25.63 -7.16 18.88
CA PRO A 231 26.34 -8.29 18.31
C PRO A 231 27.68 -8.56 19.00
N ALA A 232 28.03 -9.84 19.17
CA ALA A 232 29.32 -10.23 19.77
C ALA A 232 30.51 -9.72 18.95
N SER A 233 30.35 -9.58 17.63
CA SER A 233 31.36 -9.10 16.68
C SER A 233 31.73 -7.62 16.84
N PHE A 234 30.95 -6.82 17.58
CA PHE A 234 31.27 -5.41 17.81
C PHE A 234 32.43 -5.26 18.81
N SER A 235 33.29 -4.24 18.59
CA SER A 235 34.33 -3.91 19.55
C SER A 235 33.73 -3.45 20.88
N ASP A 236 34.43 -3.66 22.00
CA ASP A 236 34.00 -3.20 23.32
C ASP A 236 33.85 -1.67 23.37
N ALA A 237 34.66 -0.95 22.62
CA ALA A 237 34.56 0.51 22.49
C ALA A 237 33.25 0.93 21.82
N ASP A 238 32.85 0.25 20.71
CA ASP A 238 31.58 0.52 20.04
C ASP A 238 30.39 0.12 20.92
N LYS A 239 30.43 -1.04 21.56
CA LYS A 239 29.39 -1.48 22.50
C LYS A 239 29.17 -0.45 23.61
N LYS A 240 30.26 -0.01 24.26
CA LYS A 240 30.19 1.01 25.32
C LYS A 240 29.64 2.35 24.81
N LYS A 241 30.10 2.78 23.64
CA LYS A 241 29.64 4.05 23.02
C LYS A 241 28.16 4.00 22.62
N LEU A 242 27.72 2.92 22.01
CA LEU A 242 26.30 2.73 21.64
C LEU A 242 25.42 2.68 22.89
N ALA A 243 25.74 1.84 23.88
CA ALA A 243 24.94 1.73 25.11
C ALA A 243 24.83 3.08 25.84
N ALA A 244 25.92 3.84 25.95
CA ALA A 244 25.89 5.17 26.55
C ALA A 244 25.04 6.16 25.71
N GLY A 245 25.14 6.13 24.38
CA GLY A 245 24.37 6.98 23.49
C GLY A 245 22.87 6.71 23.58
N TYR A 246 22.44 5.44 23.56
CA TYR A 246 21.04 5.05 23.74
C TYR A 246 20.52 5.51 25.11
N ARG A 247 21.25 5.22 26.19
CA ARG A 247 20.87 5.66 27.55
C ARG A 247 20.66 7.16 27.62
N ALA A 248 21.64 7.96 27.20
CA ALA A 248 21.57 9.41 27.24
C ALA A 248 20.41 9.97 26.39
N THR A 249 20.17 9.40 25.20
CA THR A 249 19.06 9.82 24.33
C THR A 249 17.71 9.53 24.98
N ILE A 250 17.54 8.34 25.54
CA ILE A 250 16.28 7.94 26.19
C ILE A 250 16.03 8.81 27.43
N GLU A 251 17.03 8.95 28.29
CA GLU A 251 16.90 9.66 29.56
C GLU A 251 16.64 11.16 29.37
N HIS A 252 17.43 11.81 28.52
CA HIS A 252 17.44 13.28 28.46
C HIS A 252 16.56 13.87 27.36
N LYS A 253 16.17 13.08 26.34
CA LYS A 253 15.39 13.58 25.19
C LYS A 253 14.06 12.87 25.03
N LEU A 254 14.09 11.53 24.99
CA LEU A 254 12.94 10.75 24.54
C LEU A 254 11.89 10.60 25.65
N ASN A 255 12.26 10.11 26.84
CA ASN A 255 11.33 9.96 27.95
C ASN A 255 10.62 11.29 28.32
N PRO A 256 11.31 12.44 28.43
CA PRO A 256 10.64 13.70 28.68
C PRO A 256 9.64 14.10 27.57
N ALA A 257 9.96 13.82 26.30
CA ALA A 257 9.06 14.13 25.19
C ALA A 257 7.83 13.20 25.19
N LEU A 258 8.01 11.90 25.42
CA LEU A 258 6.92 10.93 25.53
C LEU A 258 5.99 11.22 26.71
N ALA A 259 6.57 11.59 27.86
CA ALA A 259 5.78 11.99 29.03
C ALA A 259 4.92 13.23 28.73
N ARG A 260 5.48 14.24 28.04
CA ARG A 260 4.70 15.42 27.59
C ARG A 260 3.59 15.02 26.64
N LEU A 261 3.87 14.13 25.69
CA LEU A 261 2.86 13.63 24.74
C LEU A 261 1.72 12.92 25.46
N ALA A 262 2.04 11.97 26.36
CA ALA A 262 1.02 11.23 27.11
C ALA A 262 0.16 12.16 27.98
N ALA A 263 0.78 13.12 28.67
CA ALA A 263 0.06 14.12 29.49
C ALA A 263 -0.82 15.03 28.61
N PHE A 264 -0.32 15.48 27.46
CA PHE A 264 -1.11 16.28 26.50
C PHE A 264 -2.32 15.50 25.97
N LEU A 265 -2.11 14.26 25.57
CA LEU A 265 -3.20 13.41 25.07
C LEU A 265 -4.28 13.21 26.13
N GLU A 266 -3.89 12.89 27.36
CA GLU A 266 -4.81 12.62 28.46
C GLU A 266 -5.57 13.86 28.92
N ASN A 267 -4.87 14.97 29.13
CA ASN A 267 -5.41 16.14 29.83
C ASN A 267 -5.98 17.23 28.90
N GLU A 268 -5.50 17.32 27.65
CA GLU A 268 -5.90 18.37 26.72
C GLU A 268 -6.63 17.81 25.49
N TYR A 269 -6.08 16.81 24.81
CA TYR A 269 -6.57 16.41 23.50
C TYR A 269 -7.79 15.48 23.56
N ILE A 270 -7.77 14.42 24.37
CA ILE A 270 -8.89 13.48 24.51
C ILE A 270 -10.17 14.17 24.99
N PRO A 271 -10.14 15.11 25.95
CA PRO A 271 -11.32 15.92 26.30
C PRO A 271 -11.90 16.71 25.12
N ALA A 272 -11.07 17.16 24.18
CA ALA A 272 -11.45 17.94 23.00
C ALA A 272 -11.79 17.07 21.77
N CYS A 273 -11.57 15.76 21.82
CA CYS A 273 -11.87 14.83 20.72
C CYS A 273 -13.36 14.78 20.42
N ARG A 274 -13.68 14.60 19.13
CA ARG A 274 -15.07 14.42 18.66
C ARG A 274 -15.65 13.07 19.08
N THR A 275 -16.96 13.02 19.30
CA THR A 275 -17.70 11.78 19.55
C THR A 275 -18.18 11.11 18.26
N SER A 276 -18.27 11.87 17.16
CA SER A 276 -18.65 11.37 15.84
C SER A 276 -17.59 10.43 15.26
N THR A 277 -18.05 9.42 14.51
CA THR A 277 -17.19 8.36 13.96
C THR A 277 -16.54 8.79 12.65
N GLY A 278 -17.35 9.20 11.69
CA GLY A 278 -16.92 9.44 10.31
C GLY A 278 -16.19 10.78 10.08
N TRP A 279 -15.46 10.85 8.99
CA TRP A 279 -14.78 12.07 8.56
C TRP A 279 -15.74 13.14 8.02
N SER A 280 -16.95 12.75 7.56
CA SER A 280 -18.01 13.71 7.19
C SER A 280 -18.34 14.72 8.30
N ALA A 281 -18.00 14.43 9.55
CA ALA A 281 -18.19 15.33 10.69
C ALA A 281 -17.07 16.38 10.85
N LEU A 282 -15.98 16.29 10.09
CA LEU A 282 -14.90 17.28 10.08
C LEU A 282 -15.24 18.48 9.20
N PRO A 283 -14.64 19.65 9.40
CA PRO A 283 -14.72 20.74 8.43
C PRO A 283 -14.26 20.27 7.03
N GLN A 284 -15.09 20.47 6.00
CA GLN A 284 -14.89 19.93 4.64
C GLN A 284 -14.69 18.39 4.62
N GLY A 285 -15.19 17.69 5.62
CA GLY A 285 -14.87 16.29 5.86
C GLY A 285 -15.38 15.35 4.77
N MET A 286 -16.51 15.64 4.12
CA MET A 286 -17.00 14.84 2.99
C MET A 286 -16.09 15.00 1.77
N ASP A 287 -15.68 16.20 1.40
CA ASP A 287 -14.77 16.43 0.29
C ASP A 287 -13.41 15.78 0.55
N TRP A 288 -12.93 15.85 1.79
CA TRP A 288 -11.71 15.19 2.20
C TRP A 288 -11.82 13.66 2.10
N TYR A 289 -12.94 13.08 2.56
CA TYR A 289 -13.20 11.65 2.42
C TYR A 289 -13.28 11.20 0.95
N LEU A 290 -13.91 11.99 0.07
CA LEU A 290 -13.97 11.70 -1.37
C LEU A 290 -12.57 11.66 -2.01
N VAL A 291 -11.69 12.57 -1.62
CA VAL A 291 -10.29 12.53 -2.08
C VAL A 291 -9.57 11.29 -1.57
N ARG A 292 -9.81 10.88 -0.31
CA ARG A 292 -9.29 9.62 0.25
C ARG A 292 -9.80 8.41 -0.51
N VAL A 293 -11.09 8.31 -0.76
CA VAL A 293 -11.70 7.21 -1.53
C VAL A 293 -11.04 7.10 -2.91
N ALA A 294 -10.97 8.20 -3.66
CA ALA A 294 -10.36 8.21 -4.98
C ALA A 294 -8.86 7.82 -4.95
N SER A 295 -8.10 8.29 -3.96
CA SER A 295 -6.69 7.92 -3.78
C SER A 295 -6.52 6.44 -3.45
N GLN A 296 -7.35 5.89 -2.59
CA GLN A 296 -7.23 4.52 -2.11
C GLN A 296 -7.77 3.48 -3.09
N THR A 297 -8.78 3.84 -3.88
CA THR A 297 -9.38 2.95 -4.89
C THR A 297 -8.85 3.18 -6.29
N THR A 298 -8.20 4.30 -6.56
CA THR A 298 -7.80 4.77 -7.89
C THR A 298 -8.95 4.83 -8.91
N THR A 299 -10.17 5.09 -8.42
CA THR A 299 -11.41 5.18 -9.21
C THR A 299 -12.18 6.45 -8.89
N ASP A 300 -13.18 6.77 -9.71
CA ASP A 300 -14.12 7.88 -9.47
C ASP A 300 -15.42 7.40 -8.80
N LEU A 301 -15.43 6.17 -8.26
CA LEU A 301 -16.59 5.60 -7.58
C LEU A 301 -16.97 6.45 -6.36
N GLN A 302 -18.27 6.74 -6.24
CA GLN A 302 -18.80 7.44 -5.10
C GLN A 302 -19.03 6.48 -3.92
N PRO A 303 -19.00 6.97 -2.65
CA PRO A 303 -19.19 6.14 -1.47
C PRO A 303 -20.46 5.30 -1.51
N GLU A 304 -21.57 5.83 -2.03
CA GLU A 304 -22.81 5.06 -2.16
C GLU A 304 -22.67 3.89 -3.13
N GLN A 305 -22.01 4.09 -4.26
CA GLN A 305 -21.76 3.00 -5.23
C GLN A 305 -20.90 1.90 -4.60
N ILE A 306 -19.85 2.29 -3.86
CA ILE A 306 -18.97 1.34 -3.14
C ILE A 306 -19.76 0.58 -2.07
N HIS A 307 -20.60 1.28 -1.31
CA HIS A 307 -21.48 0.67 -0.30
C HIS A 307 -22.38 -0.42 -0.91
N GLN A 308 -23.02 -0.11 -2.04
CA GLN A 308 -23.89 -1.07 -2.74
C GLN A 308 -23.10 -2.27 -3.32
N ILE A 309 -21.89 -2.03 -3.83
CA ILE A 309 -20.99 -3.13 -4.23
C ILE A 309 -20.70 -4.04 -3.02
N GLY A 310 -20.39 -3.44 -1.86
CA GLY A 310 -20.14 -4.19 -0.62
C GLY A 310 -21.32 -5.06 -0.21
N LEU A 311 -22.54 -4.50 -0.17
CA LEU A 311 -23.76 -5.24 0.16
C LEU A 311 -24.03 -6.39 -0.82
N LYS A 312 -23.81 -6.18 -2.11
CA LYS A 312 -23.97 -7.22 -3.15
C LYS A 312 -22.96 -8.37 -2.95
N GLU A 313 -21.70 -8.04 -2.66
CA GLU A 313 -20.67 -9.04 -2.42
C GLU A 313 -20.90 -9.83 -1.13
N VAL A 314 -21.36 -9.17 -0.06
CA VAL A 314 -21.80 -9.86 1.18
C VAL A 314 -22.89 -10.88 0.87
N ALA A 315 -23.93 -10.48 0.13
CA ALA A 315 -25.02 -11.39 -0.23
C ALA A 315 -24.53 -12.56 -1.12
N ARG A 316 -23.63 -12.31 -2.08
CA ARG A 316 -23.04 -13.34 -2.93
C ARG A 316 -22.28 -14.38 -2.09
N ILE A 317 -21.43 -13.92 -1.15
CA ILE A 317 -20.62 -14.82 -0.32
C ILE A 317 -21.49 -15.59 0.67
N GLN A 318 -22.56 -14.99 1.20
CA GLN A 318 -23.55 -15.72 2.02
C GLN A 318 -24.23 -16.84 1.22
N GLY A 319 -24.48 -16.62 -0.07
CA GLY A 319 -24.94 -17.68 -0.98
C GLY A 319 -23.96 -18.84 -1.10
N GLU A 320 -22.65 -18.55 -1.17
CA GLU A 320 -21.60 -19.58 -1.15
C GLU A 320 -21.52 -20.30 0.21
N TYR A 321 -21.68 -19.59 1.33
CA TYR A 321 -21.78 -20.23 2.65
C TYR A 321 -22.92 -21.23 2.74
N ALA A 322 -24.11 -20.87 2.20
CA ALA A 322 -25.25 -21.78 2.15
C ALA A 322 -24.93 -23.06 1.32
N ARG A 323 -24.12 -22.93 0.27
CA ARG A 323 -23.73 -24.05 -0.60
C ARG A 323 -22.71 -24.98 0.07
N ILE A 324 -21.70 -24.45 0.78
CA ILE A 324 -20.60 -25.25 1.37
C ILE A 324 -20.87 -25.71 2.79
N GLY A 325 -21.71 -24.99 3.57
CA GLY A 325 -22.01 -25.34 4.96
C GLY A 325 -22.41 -26.81 5.16
N PRO A 326 -23.35 -27.37 4.38
CA PRO A 326 -23.70 -28.80 4.47
C PRO A 326 -22.55 -29.75 4.22
N GLN A 327 -21.61 -29.40 3.33
CA GLN A 327 -20.41 -30.20 3.05
C GLN A 327 -19.43 -30.22 4.24
N MET A 328 -19.46 -29.17 5.08
CA MET A 328 -18.68 -29.08 6.32
C MET A 328 -19.38 -29.71 7.54
N GLY A 329 -20.64 -30.13 7.37
CA GLY A 329 -21.50 -30.64 8.44
C GLY A 329 -22.31 -29.59 9.19
N TYR A 330 -22.46 -28.38 8.61
CA TYR A 330 -23.27 -27.30 9.16
C TYR A 330 -24.61 -27.21 8.45
N THR A 331 -25.71 -27.20 9.23
CA THR A 331 -27.09 -27.18 8.70
C THR A 331 -27.88 -25.93 9.11
N GLY A 332 -27.24 -24.98 9.80
CA GLY A 332 -27.86 -23.73 10.24
C GLY A 332 -27.94 -22.67 9.12
N PRO A 333 -28.43 -21.47 9.43
CA PRO A 333 -28.45 -20.34 8.49
C PRO A 333 -27.05 -19.94 8.03
N ALA A 334 -26.90 -19.55 6.76
CA ALA A 334 -25.60 -19.21 6.16
C ALA A 334 -24.77 -18.22 6.99
N ALA A 335 -25.40 -17.18 7.56
CA ALA A 335 -24.75 -16.18 8.39
C ALA A 335 -24.11 -16.76 9.70
N GLY A 336 -24.58 -17.91 10.17
CA GLY A 336 -24.04 -18.57 11.35
C GLY A 336 -22.83 -19.48 11.08
N LEU A 337 -22.50 -19.75 9.81
CA LEU A 337 -21.39 -20.63 9.43
C LEU A 337 -20.03 -20.15 10.00
N PRO A 338 -19.65 -18.85 9.90
CA PRO A 338 -18.37 -18.39 10.45
C PRO A 338 -18.26 -18.62 11.96
N THR A 339 -19.29 -18.28 12.74
CA THR A 339 -19.31 -18.52 14.19
C THR A 339 -19.17 -20.00 14.50
N TRP A 340 -19.95 -20.85 13.80
CA TRP A 340 -19.88 -22.30 13.99
C TRP A 340 -18.47 -22.84 13.72
N VAL A 341 -17.79 -22.39 12.67
CA VAL A 341 -16.41 -22.82 12.35
C VAL A 341 -15.44 -22.44 13.47
N LEU A 342 -15.54 -21.22 14.00
CA LEU A 342 -14.69 -20.76 15.11
C LEU A 342 -14.84 -21.61 16.38
N GLU A 343 -16.00 -22.22 16.59
CA GLU A 343 -16.29 -23.06 17.75
C GLU A 343 -15.82 -24.51 17.57
N GLN A 344 -15.43 -24.94 16.35
CA GLN A 344 -15.05 -26.33 16.11
C GLN A 344 -13.59 -26.61 16.49
N PRO A 345 -13.30 -27.49 17.48
CA PRO A 345 -11.92 -27.84 17.86
C PRO A 345 -11.12 -28.45 16.70
N LYS A 346 -11.77 -29.15 15.78
CA LYS A 346 -11.11 -29.79 14.61
C LYS A 346 -10.38 -28.80 13.70
N TYR A 347 -10.77 -27.52 13.74
CA TYR A 347 -10.13 -26.46 12.97
C TYR A 347 -9.05 -25.69 13.76
N LYS A 348 -8.71 -26.14 14.96
CA LYS A 348 -7.63 -25.63 15.81
C LYS A 348 -6.67 -26.76 16.19
N PRO A 349 -5.98 -27.37 15.22
CA PRO A 349 -5.26 -28.63 15.45
C PRO A 349 -3.88 -28.48 16.09
N PHE A 350 -3.38 -27.23 16.23
CA PHE A 350 -2.00 -26.97 16.58
C PHE A 350 -1.74 -27.02 18.10
N LYS A 351 -0.52 -27.44 18.45
CA LYS A 351 -0.03 -27.45 19.84
C LYS A 351 1.18 -26.54 20.03
N THR A 352 1.90 -26.28 18.97
CA THR A 352 3.12 -25.46 18.98
C THR A 352 3.13 -24.46 17.83
N GLU A 353 3.83 -23.34 18.01
CA GLU A 353 4.07 -22.34 16.97
C GLU A 353 4.80 -22.95 15.76
N GLN A 354 5.69 -23.92 16.02
CA GLN A 354 6.44 -24.58 14.96
C GLN A 354 5.53 -25.39 14.03
N GLU A 355 4.48 -26.05 14.56
CA GLU A 355 3.50 -26.77 13.73
C GLU A 355 2.76 -25.82 12.78
N VAL A 356 2.41 -24.60 13.23
CA VAL A 356 1.80 -23.55 12.38
C VAL A 356 2.77 -23.17 11.26
N LEU A 357 4.01 -22.85 11.61
CA LEU A 357 5.02 -22.43 10.62
C LEU A 357 5.34 -23.54 9.61
N ASP A 358 5.31 -24.81 10.03
CA ASP A 358 5.56 -25.96 9.15
C ASP A 358 4.45 -26.16 8.11
N VAL A 359 3.18 -25.80 8.43
CA VAL A 359 2.11 -25.78 7.43
C VAL A 359 2.42 -24.75 6.35
N TYR A 360 2.81 -23.54 6.70
CA TYR A 360 3.19 -22.50 5.71
C TYR A 360 4.41 -22.91 4.88
N ARG A 361 5.40 -23.59 5.48
CA ARG A 361 6.55 -24.14 4.73
C ARG A 361 6.12 -25.19 3.71
N LYS A 362 5.19 -26.07 4.06
CA LYS A 362 4.61 -27.08 3.14
C LYS A 362 3.84 -26.39 2.01
N LEU A 363 3.00 -25.41 2.31
CA LEU A 363 2.28 -24.62 1.32
C LEU A 363 3.24 -23.92 0.34
N ASN A 364 4.30 -23.28 0.87
CA ASN A 364 5.31 -22.63 0.03
C ASN A 364 6.01 -23.63 -0.91
N ALA A 365 6.37 -24.82 -0.42
CA ALA A 365 6.95 -25.88 -1.24
C ALA A 365 5.99 -26.36 -2.35
N GLN A 366 4.71 -26.55 -2.00
CA GLN A 366 3.67 -26.96 -2.94
C GLN A 366 3.44 -25.89 -4.03
N LEU A 367 3.37 -24.61 -3.66
CA LEU A 367 3.16 -23.50 -4.58
C LEU A 367 4.30 -23.37 -5.58
N LYS A 368 5.55 -23.58 -5.18
CA LYS A 368 6.71 -23.56 -6.10
C LYS A 368 6.54 -24.49 -7.31
N THR A 369 5.80 -25.60 -7.17
CA THR A 369 5.54 -26.54 -8.26
C THR A 369 4.35 -26.11 -9.13
N LYS A 370 3.40 -25.32 -8.61
CA LYS A 370 2.16 -24.94 -9.29
C LYS A 370 2.27 -23.59 -10.01
N LEU A 371 3.02 -22.65 -9.45
CA LEU A 371 3.18 -21.29 -10.00
C LEU A 371 3.69 -21.23 -11.45
N PRO A 372 4.62 -22.13 -11.92
CA PRO A 372 5.08 -22.10 -13.31
C PRO A 372 3.98 -22.27 -14.35
N ALA A 373 2.88 -22.93 -14.01
CA ALA A 373 1.74 -23.09 -14.93
C ALA A 373 0.88 -21.83 -15.06
N LEU A 374 0.97 -20.91 -14.06
CA LEU A 374 0.15 -19.70 -14.00
C LEU A 374 0.94 -18.41 -14.30
N PHE A 375 2.28 -18.45 -14.23
CA PHE A 375 3.12 -17.25 -14.31
C PHE A 375 4.36 -17.48 -15.17
N THR A 376 4.55 -16.61 -16.17
CA THR A 376 5.79 -16.52 -16.96
C THR A 376 6.85 -15.69 -16.24
N LEU A 377 6.45 -14.60 -15.55
CA LEU A 377 7.30 -13.78 -14.71
C LEU A 377 7.23 -14.25 -13.27
N ARG A 378 8.37 -14.35 -12.61
CA ARG A 378 8.45 -14.74 -11.19
C ARG A 378 9.60 -14.00 -10.52
N PRO A 379 9.45 -13.60 -9.23
CA PRO A 379 10.52 -13.00 -8.49
C PRO A 379 11.68 -14.00 -8.28
N LYS A 380 12.90 -13.50 -8.28
CA LYS A 380 14.12 -14.25 -7.96
C LYS A 380 14.42 -14.21 -6.47
N THR A 381 14.04 -13.09 -5.84
CA THR A 381 14.24 -12.86 -4.41
C THR A 381 13.48 -13.92 -3.59
N PRO A 382 14.11 -14.58 -2.61
CA PRO A 382 13.47 -15.61 -1.80
C PRO A 382 12.47 -15.02 -0.82
N LEU A 383 11.44 -15.81 -0.49
CA LEU A 383 10.52 -15.58 0.63
C LEU A 383 11.01 -16.36 1.84
N ASP A 384 11.22 -15.67 2.95
CA ASP A 384 11.44 -16.25 4.27
C ASP A 384 10.13 -16.30 5.08
N LEU A 385 10.00 -17.29 5.94
CA LEU A 385 8.81 -17.55 6.76
C LEU A 385 9.22 -17.52 8.23
N ARG A 386 8.71 -16.57 8.99
CA ARG A 386 9.10 -16.34 10.38
C ARG A 386 7.88 -16.21 11.28
N LEU A 387 8.08 -16.57 12.53
CA LEU A 387 7.16 -16.17 13.60
C LEU A 387 7.39 -14.71 13.94
N GLU A 388 6.29 -14.01 14.20
CA GLU A 388 6.35 -12.64 14.72
C GLU A 388 7.13 -12.61 16.04
N PRO A 389 8.03 -11.64 16.27
CA PRO A 389 8.72 -11.49 17.54
C PRO A 389 7.75 -11.38 18.71
N GLU A 390 8.06 -12.02 19.83
CA GLU A 390 7.20 -12.07 21.01
C GLU A 390 6.71 -10.69 21.48
N LEU A 391 7.57 -9.68 21.33
CA LEU A 391 7.30 -8.33 21.78
C LEU A 391 6.15 -7.65 21.04
N SER A 392 6.00 -7.94 19.75
CA SER A 392 5.00 -7.32 18.85
C SER A 392 3.75 -8.16 18.67
N ARG A 393 3.77 -9.46 19.03
CA ARG A 393 2.67 -10.41 18.78
C ARG A 393 1.31 -9.98 19.32
N ALA A 394 1.28 -9.29 20.44
CA ALA A 394 0.01 -8.87 21.05
C ALA A 394 -0.74 -7.81 20.23
N THR A 395 -0.04 -7.10 19.35
CA THR A 395 -0.57 -5.99 18.57
C THR A 395 -0.45 -6.18 17.06
N ALA A 396 0.40 -7.09 16.61
CA ALA A 396 0.58 -7.43 15.21
C ALA A 396 -0.53 -8.36 14.68
N SER A 397 -0.74 -8.35 13.38
CA SER A 397 -1.43 -9.39 12.61
C SER A 397 -0.44 -10.02 11.64
N ASP A 398 -0.77 -11.20 11.09
CA ASP A 398 0.03 -11.79 10.01
C ASP A 398 0.23 -10.76 8.89
N HIS A 399 1.48 -10.63 8.40
CA HIS A 399 1.84 -9.60 7.42
C HIS A 399 3.08 -9.95 6.61
N TYR A 400 3.31 -9.19 5.55
CA TYR A 400 4.49 -9.30 4.72
C TYR A 400 5.39 -8.07 4.84
N THR A 401 6.70 -8.30 4.97
CA THR A 401 7.73 -7.24 4.87
C THR A 401 8.50 -7.38 3.55
N PRO A 402 8.56 -6.33 2.71
CA PRO A 402 9.29 -6.35 1.45
C PRO A 402 10.78 -6.64 1.62
N PRO A 403 11.45 -7.22 0.59
CA PRO A 403 12.90 -7.37 0.61
C PRO A 403 13.59 -6.00 0.52
N ALA A 404 14.81 -5.93 1.03
CA ALA A 404 15.67 -4.78 0.76
C ALA A 404 16.24 -4.89 -0.66
N VAL A 405 16.17 -3.80 -1.43
CA VAL A 405 16.63 -3.79 -2.84
C VAL A 405 18.14 -4.02 -2.97
N ASP A 406 18.91 -3.66 -1.93
CA ASP A 406 20.35 -3.94 -1.84
C ASP A 406 20.68 -5.41 -1.52
N GLY A 407 19.69 -6.29 -1.41
CA GLY A 407 19.85 -7.71 -1.14
C GLY A 407 20.22 -8.07 0.31
N THR A 408 20.25 -7.09 1.22
CA THR A 408 20.64 -7.33 2.62
C THR A 408 19.55 -8.05 3.43
N ARG A 409 18.30 -8.07 2.96
CA ARG A 409 17.17 -8.73 3.60
C ARG A 409 16.25 -9.36 2.56
N PRO A 410 15.82 -10.63 2.74
CA PRO A 410 14.77 -11.25 1.91
C PRO A 410 13.40 -10.62 2.20
N GLY A 411 12.40 -10.93 1.37
CA GLY A 411 11.00 -10.74 1.73
C GLY A 411 10.62 -11.69 2.87
N VAL A 412 9.83 -11.22 3.83
CA VAL A 412 9.48 -12.03 5.02
C VAL A 412 7.97 -12.06 5.18
N PHE A 413 7.40 -13.26 5.24
CA PHE A 413 6.07 -13.49 5.77
C PHE A 413 6.17 -13.73 7.28
N TRP A 414 5.48 -12.90 8.05
CA TRP A 414 5.42 -12.98 9.51
C TRP A 414 4.12 -13.64 9.93
N SER A 415 4.22 -14.76 10.66
CA SER A 415 3.06 -15.44 11.24
C SER A 415 2.94 -15.08 12.72
N VAL A 416 1.77 -14.54 13.10
CA VAL A 416 1.46 -14.11 14.46
C VAL A 416 0.73 -15.23 15.21
N VAL A 417 1.45 -15.93 16.06
CA VAL A 417 0.89 -17.05 16.84
C VAL A 417 0.96 -16.70 18.33
N ASN A 418 -0.13 -16.14 18.87
CA ASN A 418 -0.24 -15.83 20.30
C ASN A 418 -0.50 -17.08 21.14
N ASP A 419 -1.41 -17.94 20.71
CA ASP A 419 -1.73 -19.24 21.30
C ASP A 419 -1.95 -20.24 20.16
N PRO A 420 -1.02 -21.17 19.93
CA PRO A 420 -1.16 -22.14 18.85
C PRO A 420 -2.43 -22.99 18.97
N THR A 421 -2.92 -23.25 20.19
CA THR A 421 -4.14 -24.04 20.40
C THR A 421 -5.43 -23.31 19.97
N GLN A 422 -5.35 -21.99 19.75
CA GLN A 422 -6.44 -21.17 19.24
C GLN A 422 -6.24 -20.78 17.77
N TYR A 423 -5.09 -21.12 17.16
CA TYR A 423 -4.79 -20.77 15.79
C TYR A 423 -5.66 -21.57 14.81
N GLY A 424 -6.43 -20.86 13.96
CA GLY A 424 -7.35 -21.48 13.00
C GLY A 424 -6.64 -22.01 11.74
N SER A 425 -6.97 -23.25 11.35
CA SER A 425 -6.36 -23.86 10.17
C SER A 425 -7.06 -23.50 8.84
N THR A 426 -8.33 -23.12 8.87
CA THR A 426 -9.15 -22.90 7.65
C THR A 426 -8.68 -21.71 6.80
N GLY A 427 -8.17 -20.66 7.42
CA GLY A 427 -7.68 -19.45 6.72
C GLY A 427 -6.24 -19.52 6.21
N MET A 428 -5.46 -20.57 6.56
CA MET A 428 -4.02 -20.60 6.30
C MET A 428 -3.66 -20.58 4.83
N VAL A 429 -4.42 -21.28 4.00
CA VAL A 429 -4.17 -21.33 2.54
C VAL A 429 -4.36 -19.95 1.95
N THR A 430 -5.50 -19.32 2.19
CA THR A 430 -5.83 -18.00 1.60
C THR A 430 -4.90 -16.91 2.12
N LEU A 431 -4.57 -16.89 3.41
CA LEU A 431 -3.61 -15.95 4.00
C LEU A 431 -2.23 -16.08 3.35
N PHE A 432 -1.75 -17.30 3.13
CA PHE A 432 -0.45 -17.49 2.48
C PHE A 432 -0.46 -17.12 1.00
N LEU A 433 -1.59 -17.31 0.30
CA LEU A 433 -1.76 -16.80 -1.06
C LEU A 433 -1.75 -15.27 -1.10
N HIS A 434 -2.25 -14.60 -0.06
CA HIS A 434 -2.27 -13.15 0.07
C HIS A 434 -0.88 -12.56 0.39
N GLU A 435 -0.29 -12.99 1.50
CA GLU A 435 0.96 -12.42 2.01
C GLU A 435 2.20 -12.94 1.27
N GLY A 436 2.16 -14.20 0.87
CA GLY A 436 3.28 -14.90 0.24
C GLY A 436 3.17 -14.93 -1.29
N GLN A 437 2.92 -16.13 -1.82
CA GLN A 437 2.90 -16.40 -3.26
C GLN A 437 1.54 -16.96 -3.69
N PRO A 438 0.92 -16.38 -4.74
CA PRO A 438 1.40 -15.32 -5.63
C PRO A 438 1.01 -13.88 -5.24
N GLY A 439 0.70 -13.60 -3.97
CA GLY A 439 0.24 -12.30 -3.48
C GLY A 439 1.35 -11.27 -3.29
N HIS A 440 1.45 -10.70 -2.08
CA HIS A 440 2.33 -9.55 -1.79
C HIS A 440 3.80 -9.81 -2.11
N HIS A 441 4.38 -10.90 -1.60
CA HIS A 441 5.78 -11.21 -1.91
C HIS A 441 6.04 -11.29 -3.41
N PHE A 442 5.19 -12.04 -4.10
CA PHE A 442 5.35 -12.26 -5.53
C PHE A 442 5.30 -10.95 -6.32
N HIS A 443 4.31 -10.11 -6.03
CA HIS A 443 4.12 -8.83 -6.71
C HIS A 443 5.23 -7.83 -6.38
N ILE A 444 5.50 -7.60 -5.09
CA ILE A 444 6.40 -6.53 -4.65
C ILE A 444 7.86 -6.88 -4.97
N ALA A 445 8.29 -8.11 -4.72
CA ALA A 445 9.63 -8.54 -5.08
C ALA A 445 9.86 -8.50 -6.59
N LEU A 446 8.89 -8.96 -7.40
CA LEU A 446 8.97 -8.85 -8.86
C LEU A 446 9.08 -7.38 -9.29
N MET A 447 8.24 -6.48 -8.75
CA MET A 447 8.27 -5.06 -9.08
C MET A 447 9.63 -4.42 -8.80
N GLN A 448 10.27 -4.77 -7.68
CA GLN A 448 11.61 -4.27 -7.33
C GLN A 448 12.70 -4.80 -8.27
N GLU A 449 12.52 -6.00 -8.86
CA GLU A 449 13.45 -6.61 -9.83
C GLU A 449 13.29 -6.08 -11.26
N LEU A 450 12.13 -5.46 -11.59
CA LEU A 450 11.92 -4.86 -12.90
C LEU A 450 12.83 -3.65 -13.09
N ASP A 451 13.24 -3.41 -14.35
CA ASP A 451 13.98 -2.20 -14.71
C ASP A 451 13.03 -1.00 -14.79
N LEU A 452 12.62 -0.46 -13.65
CA LEU A 452 11.70 0.64 -13.48
C LEU A 452 12.40 1.82 -12.77
N PRO A 453 11.95 3.06 -12.96
CA PRO A 453 12.38 4.18 -12.11
C PRO A 453 12.07 3.93 -10.62
N ASN A 454 12.87 4.50 -9.73
CA ASN A 454 12.74 4.26 -8.28
C ASN A 454 11.36 4.61 -7.72
N PHE A 455 10.69 5.67 -8.18
CA PHE A 455 9.34 5.99 -7.73
C PHE A 455 8.31 4.89 -8.06
N ARG A 456 8.58 4.06 -9.10
CA ARG A 456 7.79 2.88 -9.45
C ARG A 456 8.15 1.66 -8.62
N LYS A 457 9.47 1.45 -8.34
CA LYS A 457 9.95 0.30 -7.55
C LYS A 457 9.55 0.38 -6.08
N PHE A 458 9.55 1.58 -5.52
CA PHE A 458 9.25 1.84 -4.11
C PHE A 458 7.90 2.51 -3.87
N GLY A 459 7.21 2.91 -4.94
CA GLY A 459 5.88 3.45 -4.90
C GLY A 459 4.81 2.37 -5.08
N GLY A 460 3.58 2.83 -5.17
CA GLY A 460 2.44 1.96 -5.44
C GLY A 460 1.12 2.62 -5.06
N ASN A 461 0.04 1.90 -5.29
CA ASN A 461 -1.27 2.31 -4.82
C ASN A 461 -1.99 1.13 -4.17
N ASN A 462 -2.79 1.45 -3.16
CA ASN A 462 -3.50 0.47 -2.35
C ASN A 462 -4.40 -0.45 -3.19
N ALA A 463 -5.16 0.11 -4.14
CA ALA A 463 -6.10 -0.65 -4.95
C ALA A 463 -5.42 -1.74 -5.79
N PHE A 464 -4.24 -1.47 -6.34
CA PHE A 464 -3.50 -2.48 -7.09
C PHE A 464 -2.82 -3.48 -6.14
N THR A 465 -2.12 -3.02 -5.13
CA THR A 465 -1.32 -3.87 -4.24
C THR A 465 -2.20 -4.86 -3.47
N GLU A 466 -3.25 -4.36 -2.83
CA GLU A 466 -4.19 -5.18 -2.08
C GLU A 466 -5.19 -5.92 -2.98
N GLY A 467 -5.59 -5.25 -4.07
CA GLY A 467 -6.46 -5.86 -5.07
C GLY A 467 -5.81 -7.05 -5.76
N TRP A 468 -4.50 -6.98 -6.05
CA TRP A 468 -3.73 -8.11 -6.56
C TRP A 468 -3.64 -9.24 -5.54
N ALA A 469 -3.29 -8.94 -4.27
CA ALA A 469 -3.19 -9.96 -3.24
C ALA A 469 -4.53 -10.68 -3.01
N LEU A 470 -5.64 -9.94 -2.99
CA LEU A 470 -6.99 -10.52 -2.90
C LEU A 470 -7.39 -11.30 -4.17
N TYR A 471 -6.97 -10.86 -5.36
CA TYR A 471 -7.13 -11.63 -6.58
C TYR A 471 -6.30 -12.93 -6.55
N ALA A 472 -5.08 -12.85 -6.04
CA ALA A 472 -4.18 -14.00 -5.90
C ALA A 472 -4.76 -15.13 -5.02
N GLU A 473 -5.56 -14.77 -4.00
CA GLU A 473 -6.30 -15.73 -3.20
C GLU A 473 -7.25 -16.58 -4.07
N THR A 474 -7.93 -15.97 -5.06
CA THR A 474 -8.85 -16.70 -5.95
C THR A 474 -8.17 -17.78 -6.78
N LEU A 475 -6.85 -17.62 -7.06
CA LEU A 475 -6.06 -18.59 -7.83
C LEU A 475 -5.83 -19.91 -7.08
N GLY A 476 -6.18 -19.97 -5.80
CA GLY A 476 -6.23 -21.24 -5.06
C GLY A 476 -7.10 -22.29 -5.73
N LYS A 477 -8.15 -21.86 -6.47
CA LYS A 477 -9.00 -22.74 -7.24
C LYS A 477 -8.25 -23.37 -8.43
N GLU A 478 -7.58 -22.58 -9.25
CA GLU A 478 -6.76 -23.03 -10.39
C GLU A 478 -5.61 -23.94 -9.93
N MET A 479 -5.13 -23.74 -8.73
CA MET A 479 -4.05 -24.53 -8.15
C MET A 479 -4.54 -25.79 -7.41
N GLY A 480 -5.86 -26.05 -7.34
CA GLY A 480 -6.41 -27.18 -6.59
C GLY A 480 -6.08 -27.13 -5.10
N LEU A 481 -6.14 -25.93 -4.49
CA LEU A 481 -5.90 -25.73 -3.07
C LEU A 481 -7.20 -25.60 -2.26
N PHE A 482 -8.35 -25.52 -2.94
CA PHE A 482 -9.68 -25.39 -2.36
C PHE A 482 -10.55 -26.63 -2.60
N ASP A 483 -9.91 -27.81 -2.75
CA ASP A 483 -10.62 -29.08 -2.93
C ASP A 483 -11.37 -29.50 -1.65
N LYS A 484 -10.89 -29.06 -0.50
CA LYS A 484 -11.58 -29.24 0.77
C LYS A 484 -12.51 -28.07 1.06
N PRO A 485 -13.75 -28.33 1.47
CA PRO A 485 -14.72 -27.25 1.74
C PRO A 485 -14.27 -26.31 2.84
N GLU A 486 -13.49 -26.77 3.82
CA GLU A 486 -12.93 -25.93 4.89
C GLU A 486 -11.85 -24.94 4.39
N ASP A 487 -11.00 -25.33 3.44
CA ASP A 487 -10.01 -24.43 2.84
C ASP A 487 -10.71 -23.38 1.95
N TYR A 488 -11.75 -23.80 1.21
CA TYR A 488 -12.58 -22.87 0.44
C TYR A 488 -13.40 -21.94 1.35
N PHE A 489 -13.89 -22.43 2.49
CA PHE A 489 -14.52 -21.58 3.50
C PHE A 489 -13.55 -20.49 3.99
N GLY A 490 -12.30 -20.84 4.27
CA GLY A 490 -11.28 -19.88 4.69
C GLY A 490 -11.12 -18.73 3.68
N HIS A 491 -11.04 -19.07 2.39
CA HIS A 491 -11.02 -18.07 1.31
C HIS A 491 -12.26 -17.17 1.30
N LEU A 492 -13.44 -17.78 1.36
CA LEU A 492 -14.70 -17.04 1.38
C LEU A 492 -14.83 -16.12 2.62
N ASN A 493 -14.32 -16.57 3.77
CA ASN A 493 -14.38 -15.78 5.02
C ASN A 493 -13.45 -14.56 4.96
N ASP A 494 -12.27 -14.70 4.37
CA ASP A 494 -11.36 -13.59 4.12
C ASP A 494 -11.90 -12.64 3.05
N GLU A 495 -12.52 -13.17 1.99
CA GLU A 495 -13.22 -12.36 0.99
C GLU A 495 -14.41 -11.61 1.61
N MET A 496 -15.16 -12.25 2.54
CA MET A 496 -16.27 -11.61 3.26
C MET A 496 -15.79 -10.41 4.07
N LEU A 497 -14.66 -10.51 4.79
CA LEU A 497 -14.09 -9.36 5.49
C LEU A 497 -13.87 -8.18 4.54
N ARG A 498 -13.32 -8.43 3.36
CA ARG A 498 -13.04 -7.37 2.37
C ARG A 498 -14.34 -6.80 1.74
N ALA A 499 -15.39 -7.60 1.64
CA ALA A 499 -16.73 -7.11 1.26
C ALA A 499 -17.37 -6.24 2.37
N VAL A 500 -17.29 -6.69 3.62
CA VAL A 500 -17.77 -5.95 4.82
C VAL A 500 -17.05 -4.61 4.96
N ARG A 501 -15.75 -4.55 4.66
CA ARG A 501 -14.95 -3.30 4.66
C ARG A 501 -15.57 -2.22 3.77
N LEU A 502 -16.10 -2.57 2.59
CA LEU A 502 -16.77 -1.61 1.71
C LEU A 502 -18.04 -1.02 2.37
N VAL A 503 -18.76 -1.84 3.13
CA VAL A 503 -20.02 -1.41 3.79
C VAL A 503 -19.72 -0.54 5.01
N VAL A 504 -18.80 -0.97 5.89
CA VAL A 504 -18.58 -0.27 7.17
C VAL A 504 -17.77 1.02 7.00
N ASP A 505 -16.78 1.06 6.12
CA ASP A 505 -15.98 2.28 5.87
C ASP A 505 -16.89 3.39 5.30
N THR A 506 -17.63 3.10 4.24
CA THR A 506 -18.59 4.05 3.65
C THR A 506 -19.76 4.35 4.59
N GLY A 507 -20.20 3.36 5.36
CA GLY A 507 -21.22 3.51 6.40
C GLY A 507 -20.84 4.57 7.42
N MET A 508 -19.63 4.48 7.96
CA MET A 508 -19.12 5.42 8.96
C MET A 508 -18.83 6.80 8.36
N HIS A 509 -18.07 6.85 7.27
CA HIS A 509 -17.50 8.09 6.76
C HIS A 509 -18.45 8.91 5.89
N ALA A 510 -19.45 8.27 5.26
CA ALA A 510 -20.40 8.96 4.38
C ALA A 510 -21.87 8.85 4.82
N LYS A 511 -22.24 7.80 5.56
CA LYS A 511 -23.65 7.53 5.92
C LYS A 511 -23.95 7.76 7.41
N GLY A 512 -22.96 8.21 8.19
CA GLY A 512 -23.14 8.57 9.60
C GLY A 512 -23.32 7.38 10.56
N TRP A 513 -22.87 6.19 10.19
CA TRP A 513 -22.89 5.05 11.11
C TRP A 513 -22.04 5.32 12.35
N THR A 514 -22.57 4.89 13.49
CA THR A 514 -21.80 4.89 14.73
C THR A 514 -20.76 3.76 14.72
N ARG A 515 -19.77 3.88 15.59
CA ARG A 515 -18.79 2.82 15.86
C ARG A 515 -19.49 1.51 16.25
N GLU A 516 -20.50 1.60 17.10
CA GLU A 516 -21.26 0.45 17.60
C GLU A 516 -22.05 -0.24 16.49
N GLN A 517 -22.67 0.52 15.57
CA GLN A 517 -23.34 -0.04 14.38
C GLN A 517 -22.35 -0.81 13.50
N SER A 518 -21.16 -0.29 13.28
CA SER A 518 -20.11 -0.98 12.52
C SER A 518 -19.64 -2.26 13.21
N ILE A 519 -19.39 -2.20 14.52
CA ILE A 519 -19.02 -3.38 15.33
C ILE A 519 -20.12 -4.45 15.25
N GLN A 520 -21.38 -4.06 15.42
CA GLN A 520 -22.50 -4.99 15.34
C GLN A 520 -22.59 -5.64 13.96
N TYR A 521 -22.52 -4.85 12.88
CA TYR A 521 -22.56 -5.36 11.52
C TYR A 521 -21.45 -6.37 11.24
N MET A 522 -20.22 -6.10 11.70
CA MET A 522 -19.10 -7.02 11.56
C MET A 522 -19.32 -8.32 12.36
N ARG A 523 -19.82 -8.22 13.57
CA ARG A 523 -20.12 -9.41 14.41
C ARG A 523 -21.17 -10.31 13.78
N GLU A 524 -22.26 -9.71 13.28
CA GLU A 524 -23.36 -10.44 12.64
C GLU A 524 -22.96 -11.08 11.31
N THR A 525 -22.08 -10.43 10.55
CA THR A 525 -21.73 -10.88 9.20
C THR A 525 -20.52 -11.81 9.18
N LEU A 526 -19.52 -11.58 10.06
CA LEU A 526 -18.25 -12.32 10.10
C LEU A 526 -18.16 -13.31 11.25
N GLY A 527 -19.09 -13.27 12.20
CA GLY A 527 -18.99 -14.08 13.43
C GLY A 527 -17.87 -13.62 14.37
N TYR A 528 -17.29 -12.43 14.17
CA TYR A 528 -16.14 -11.99 14.95
C TYR A 528 -16.47 -11.77 16.43
N PRO A 529 -15.56 -12.13 17.35
CA PRO A 529 -15.60 -11.65 18.72
C PRO A 529 -15.62 -10.11 18.75
N GLU A 530 -16.26 -9.53 19.77
CA GLU A 530 -16.38 -8.08 19.90
C GLU A 530 -15.03 -7.36 19.87
N SER A 531 -14.00 -7.94 20.48
CA SER A 531 -12.64 -7.36 20.51
C SER A 531 -12.05 -7.20 19.10
N ILE A 532 -12.22 -8.19 18.22
CA ILE A 532 -11.74 -8.16 16.84
C ILE A 532 -12.57 -7.18 16.02
N ALA A 533 -13.90 -7.24 16.10
CA ALA A 533 -14.79 -6.31 15.39
C ALA A 533 -14.55 -4.85 15.80
N ARG A 534 -14.23 -4.60 17.07
CA ARG A 534 -13.85 -3.29 17.60
C ARG A 534 -12.53 -2.80 17.02
N SER A 535 -11.49 -3.64 17.05
CA SER A 535 -10.17 -3.31 16.52
C SER A 535 -10.24 -2.96 15.05
N GLU A 536 -10.92 -3.77 14.24
CA GLU A 536 -11.11 -3.53 12.82
C GLU A 536 -11.94 -2.25 12.56
N THR A 537 -13.03 -2.03 13.29
CA THR A 537 -13.83 -0.79 13.18
C THR A 537 -12.96 0.44 13.49
N GLU A 538 -12.20 0.42 14.57
CA GLU A 538 -11.32 1.53 14.96
C GLU A 538 -10.17 1.73 13.98
N ARG A 539 -9.68 0.68 13.31
CA ARG A 539 -8.75 0.78 12.18
C ARG A 539 -9.35 1.60 11.04
N TYR A 540 -10.59 1.33 10.63
CA TYR A 540 -11.23 2.10 9.55
C TYR A 540 -11.51 3.54 9.95
N MET A 541 -11.82 3.80 11.22
CA MET A 541 -11.94 5.17 11.74
C MET A 541 -10.63 5.95 11.64
N ALA A 542 -9.48 5.28 11.84
CA ALA A 542 -8.15 5.89 11.78
C ALA A 542 -7.64 6.08 10.34
N TRP A 543 -7.98 5.14 9.43
CA TRP A 543 -7.55 5.11 8.04
C TRP A 543 -8.72 5.13 7.05
N PRO A 544 -9.44 6.25 6.92
CA PRO A 544 -10.60 6.35 6.02
C PRO A 544 -10.27 5.97 4.58
N GLY A 545 -11.08 5.15 3.98
CA GLY A 545 -10.97 4.73 2.59
C GLY A 545 -9.91 3.65 2.32
N GLN A 546 -8.93 3.42 3.21
CA GLN A 546 -7.87 2.42 2.98
C GLN A 546 -8.46 1.02 2.77
N ALA A 547 -9.43 0.66 3.57
CA ALA A 547 -10.10 -0.64 3.51
C ALA A 547 -10.85 -0.92 2.19
N LEU A 548 -11.15 0.13 1.41
CA LEU A 548 -11.90 0.02 0.15
C LEU A 548 -11.05 -0.53 -1.00
N GLY A 549 -9.75 -0.25 -1.00
CA GLY A 549 -8.84 -0.62 -2.09
C GLY A 549 -8.80 -2.13 -2.35
N TYR A 550 -8.85 -2.95 -1.32
CA TYR A 550 -8.80 -4.41 -1.39
C TYR A 550 -9.81 -4.98 -2.37
N LYS A 551 -11.08 -4.83 -2.04
CA LYS A 551 -12.17 -5.45 -2.82
C LYS A 551 -12.38 -4.75 -4.17
N ILE A 552 -12.30 -3.42 -4.21
CA ILE A 552 -12.45 -2.66 -5.46
C ILE A 552 -11.34 -3.03 -6.45
N GLY A 553 -10.09 -3.14 -5.98
CA GLY A 553 -8.97 -3.55 -6.81
C GLY A 553 -9.12 -4.98 -7.34
N SER A 554 -9.46 -5.93 -6.46
CA SER A 554 -9.66 -7.33 -6.84
C SER A 554 -10.81 -7.50 -7.84
N LEU A 555 -11.94 -6.84 -7.63
CA LEU A 555 -13.08 -6.89 -8.56
C LEU A 555 -12.70 -6.34 -9.94
N LYS A 556 -11.90 -5.28 -10.01
CA LYS A 556 -11.42 -4.74 -11.30
C LYS A 556 -10.48 -5.73 -12.00
N ILE A 557 -9.55 -6.34 -11.29
CA ILE A 557 -8.62 -7.32 -11.88
C ILE A 557 -9.40 -8.56 -12.40
N GLN A 558 -10.38 -9.03 -11.63
CA GLN A 558 -11.26 -10.14 -12.05
C GLN A 558 -12.11 -9.77 -13.28
N GLU A 559 -12.68 -8.57 -13.27
CA GLU A 559 -13.45 -8.04 -14.41
C GLU A 559 -12.58 -7.98 -15.69
N LEU A 560 -11.35 -7.48 -15.59
CA LEU A 560 -10.42 -7.44 -16.71
C LEU A 560 -10.01 -8.83 -17.21
N ARG A 561 -9.84 -9.80 -16.30
CA ARG A 561 -9.59 -11.20 -16.64
C ARG A 561 -10.77 -11.77 -17.43
N HIS A 562 -11.99 -11.68 -16.93
CA HIS A 562 -13.18 -12.18 -17.59
C HIS A 562 -13.41 -11.51 -18.97
N ARG A 563 -13.14 -10.20 -19.06
CA ARG A 563 -13.20 -9.45 -20.33
C ARG A 563 -12.22 -10.02 -21.35
N ALA A 564 -10.98 -10.31 -20.93
CA ALA A 564 -9.97 -10.89 -21.78
C ALA A 564 -10.30 -12.33 -22.19
N GLU A 565 -10.79 -13.16 -21.27
CA GLU A 565 -11.27 -14.52 -21.53
C GLU A 565 -12.38 -14.53 -22.60
N ALA A 566 -13.38 -13.67 -22.41
CA ALA A 566 -14.51 -13.54 -23.35
C ALA A 566 -14.08 -13.01 -24.73
N ALA A 567 -13.16 -12.04 -24.77
CA ALA A 567 -12.73 -11.42 -26.02
C ALA A 567 -11.76 -12.26 -26.85
N LEU A 568 -10.90 -13.06 -26.23
CA LEU A 568 -9.85 -13.84 -26.85
C LEU A 568 -10.20 -15.32 -27.04
N GLY A 569 -11.18 -15.85 -26.29
CA GLY A 569 -11.60 -17.25 -26.39
C GLY A 569 -10.42 -18.22 -26.26
N SER A 570 -10.20 -19.07 -27.27
CA SER A 570 -9.10 -20.05 -27.29
C SER A 570 -7.69 -19.44 -27.36
N LYS A 571 -7.56 -18.14 -27.70
CA LYS A 571 -6.28 -17.41 -27.68
C LYS A 571 -5.94 -16.87 -26.29
N PHE A 572 -6.86 -16.90 -25.32
CA PHE A 572 -6.59 -16.46 -23.96
C PHE A 572 -5.55 -17.34 -23.28
N SER A 573 -4.61 -16.70 -22.58
CA SER A 573 -3.60 -17.38 -21.76
C SER A 573 -3.53 -16.70 -20.41
N LEU A 574 -3.85 -17.43 -19.35
CA LEU A 574 -3.78 -16.92 -17.97
C LEU A 574 -2.36 -16.47 -17.57
N PRO A 575 -1.28 -17.22 -17.89
CA PRO A 575 0.08 -16.74 -17.66
C PRO A 575 0.39 -15.42 -18.39
N LYS A 576 -0.14 -15.22 -19.60
CA LYS A 576 0.06 -13.97 -20.35
C LYS A 576 -0.75 -12.83 -19.74
N PHE A 577 -1.98 -13.09 -19.29
CA PHE A 577 -2.75 -12.10 -18.54
C PHE A 577 -2.00 -11.62 -17.30
N HIS A 578 -1.46 -12.54 -16.50
CA HIS A 578 -0.66 -12.19 -15.32
C HIS A 578 0.62 -11.41 -15.67
N GLU A 579 1.26 -11.76 -16.80
CA GLU A 579 2.41 -10.97 -17.31
C GLU A 579 2.00 -9.54 -17.67
N ILE A 580 0.84 -9.36 -18.31
CA ILE A 580 0.31 -8.02 -18.63
C ILE A 580 0.00 -7.23 -17.36
N VAL A 581 -0.60 -7.86 -16.35
CA VAL A 581 -0.94 -7.18 -15.08
C VAL A 581 0.33 -6.78 -14.32
N LEU A 582 1.29 -7.70 -14.13
CA LEU A 582 2.43 -7.52 -13.23
C LEU A 582 3.67 -6.93 -13.90
N GLY A 583 3.84 -7.11 -15.22
CA GLY A 583 5.11 -6.88 -15.93
C GLY A 583 5.60 -5.44 -15.99
N GLU A 584 4.78 -4.48 -15.55
CA GLU A 584 5.16 -3.08 -15.41
C GLU A 584 4.97 -2.55 -13.97
N GLY A 585 4.88 -3.42 -12.97
CA GLY A 585 4.67 -3.04 -11.57
C GLY A 585 3.26 -2.50 -11.31
N THR A 586 3.11 -1.74 -10.23
CA THR A 586 1.82 -1.19 -9.79
C THR A 586 1.31 -0.10 -10.72
N LEU A 587 0.03 -0.18 -11.11
CA LEU A 587 -0.66 0.81 -11.93
C LEU A 587 -1.97 1.27 -11.26
N PRO A 588 -2.37 2.54 -11.38
CA PRO A 588 -3.76 2.95 -11.17
C PRO A 588 -4.71 2.10 -12.01
N LEU A 589 -5.86 1.71 -11.45
CA LEU A 589 -6.76 0.74 -12.11
C LEU A 589 -7.21 1.18 -13.52
N ALA A 590 -7.40 2.48 -13.75
CA ALA A 590 -7.74 2.99 -15.08
C ALA A 590 -6.58 2.82 -16.11
N LEU A 591 -5.33 2.90 -15.68
CA LEU A 591 -4.18 2.64 -16.54
C LEU A 591 -3.98 1.13 -16.78
N LEU A 592 -4.23 0.31 -15.75
CA LEU A 592 -4.26 -1.15 -15.90
C LEU A 592 -5.32 -1.57 -16.94
N GLU A 593 -6.53 -1.02 -16.86
CA GLU A 593 -7.61 -1.28 -17.81
C GLU A 593 -7.18 -0.95 -19.25
N LYS A 594 -6.66 0.26 -19.48
CA LYS A 594 -6.14 0.64 -20.81
C LYS A 594 -5.07 -0.31 -21.34
N LYS A 595 -4.21 -0.82 -20.46
CA LYS A 595 -3.15 -1.77 -20.82
C LYS A 595 -3.71 -3.14 -21.22
N VAL A 596 -4.66 -3.65 -20.45
CA VAL A 596 -5.33 -4.93 -20.76
C VAL A 596 -6.15 -4.81 -22.05
N ASP A 597 -6.90 -3.73 -22.24
CA ASP A 597 -7.68 -3.50 -23.47
C ASP A 597 -6.79 -3.41 -24.72
N ARG A 598 -5.61 -2.77 -24.60
CA ARG A 598 -4.61 -2.75 -25.68
C ARG A 598 -4.12 -4.16 -26.01
N TRP A 599 -3.74 -4.93 -25.00
CA TRP A 599 -3.31 -6.33 -25.19
C TRP A 599 -4.40 -7.17 -25.84
N ILE A 600 -5.67 -7.03 -25.44
CA ILE A 600 -6.81 -7.70 -26.07
C ILE A 600 -6.91 -7.32 -27.55
N ALA A 601 -6.78 -6.03 -27.88
CA ALA A 601 -6.86 -5.56 -29.26
C ALA A 601 -5.73 -6.10 -30.14
N GLU A 602 -4.50 -6.16 -29.62
CA GLU A 602 -3.31 -6.67 -30.30
C GLU A 602 -3.30 -8.21 -30.46
N SER A 603 -4.09 -8.94 -29.63
CA SER A 603 -4.14 -10.40 -29.62
C SER A 603 -5.29 -11.00 -30.41
N LYS A 604 -6.28 -10.20 -30.86
CA LYS A 604 -7.37 -10.61 -31.73
C LYS A 604 -6.88 -10.94 -33.13
#